data_0e4591ac79a8b6fdb5afe1f3ae2453ad
#
_entry.id   0e4591ac79a8b6fdb5afe1f3ae2453ad
#
_cell.length_a   1.000
_cell.length_b   1.000
_cell.length_c   1.000
_cell.angle_alpha   90.00
_cell.angle_beta   90.00
_cell.angle_gamma   90.00
#
_symmetry.space_group_name_H-M   'P 1'
#
loop_
_entity.id
_entity.type
_entity.pdbx_description
1 polymer ?
#
loop_
_entity_poly.entity_id
_entity_poly.type
_entity_poly.pdbx_seq_one_letter_code
_entity_poly.pdbx_strand_id
1 'polypeptide(L)'
;MLTKILAALAFCLLGLGCGESSEKEAPHTTAGDVDAYLDHLKPLLQELRSLDVEIARAVPADSVSSDVIVPLIESRFRPKLIELSGQVQEVAPIPEVATAHKHLRDYLRLRLEAFDLALEGVRLNDAALLEQFGQKLTAADEAGRALKSALDEIRYDLSGF
;
A
#
# COMPACT_ATOMS: atom_id res chain seq x y z
N MET A 1 31.98 -49.31 -1.79
CA MET A 1 31.24 -50.34 -1.03
C MET A 1 29.79 -49.89 -1.08
N LEU A 2 29.01 -50.39 -2.03
CA LEU A 2 28.18 -51.58 -1.91
C LEU A 2 27.26 -51.48 -0.67
N THR A 3 25.99 -51.57 -0.70
CA THR A 3 25.05 -52.43 -1.42
C THR A 3 23.65 -51.95 -1.10
N LYS A 4 22.74 -51.75 -2.09
CA LYS A 4 21.57 -52.58 -2.37
C LYS A 4 20.63 -52.89 -1.18
N ILE A 5 19.34 -52.60 -1.39
CA ILE A 5 18.17 -53.49 -1.40
C ILE A 5 16.95 -52.57 -1.67
N LEU A 6 16.34 -52.61 -2.65
CA LEU A 6 15.33 -53.24 -3.53
C LEU A 6 14.25 -54.05 -2.81
N ALA A 7 13.02 -53.71 -3.20
CA ALA A 7 11.77 -54.45 -3.18
C ALA A 7 10.89 -54.28 -1.94
N ALA A 8 9.67 -53.78 -2.14
CA ALA A 8 8.53 -54.62 -2.42
C ALA A 8 7.32 -53.81 -2.91
N LEU A 9 6.80 -54.26 -4.05
CA LEU A 9 5.49 -54.07 -4.60
C LEU A 9 4.39 -54.71 -3.72
N ALA A 10 3.26 -54.01 -3.56
CA ALA A 10 1.91 -54.57 -3.52
C ALA A 10 0.94 -53.39 -3.57
N PHE A 11 0.37 -53.07 -4.67
CA PHE A 11 -0.88 -53.55 -5.26
C PHE A 11 -2.06 -53.57 -4.27
N CYS A 12 -2.87 -52.51 -4.31
CA CYS A 12 -4.31 -52.59 -4.07
C CYS A 12 -5.01 -51.58 -4.98
N LEU A 13 -5.54 -52.15 -6.05
CA LEU A 13 -6.55 -51.56 -6.90
C LEU A 13 -7.91 -51.61 -6.17
N LEU A 14 -8.76 -50.69 -6.57
CA LEU A 14 -10.22 -50.62 -6.42
C LEU A 14 -10.72 -49.75 -5.26
N GLY A 15 -11.08 -48.55 -5.65
CA GLY A 15 -11.96 -47.66 -4.97
C GLY A 15 -12.38 -46.58 -5.95
N LEU A 16 -13.32 -46.92 -6.85
CA LEU A 16 -14.11 -45.96 -7.61
C LEU A 16 -14.89 -45.11 -6.60
N GLY A 17 -14.32 -44.00 -6.20
CA GLY A 17 -15.00 -42.90 -5.52
C GLY A 17 -15.02 -41.74 -6.51
N CYS A 18 -16.16 -41.53 -7.17
CA CYS A 18 -16.48 -40.20 -7.71
C CYS A 18 -16.49 -39.24 -6.55
N GLY A 19 -15.35 -38.70 -6.24
CA GLY A 19 -15.24 -37.48 -5.45
C GLY A 19 -15.55 -36.33 -6.40
N GLU A 20 -16.78 -35.86 -6.34
CA GLU A 20 -17.13 -34.51 -6.78
C GLU A 20 -16.12 -33.57 -6.12
N SER A 21 -15.15 -33.14 -6.90
CA SER A 21 -14.31 -31.97 -6.55
C SER A 21 -15.29 -30.81 -6.47
N SER A 22 -15.80 -30.57 -5.26
CA SER A 22 -16.41 -29.31 -4.93
C SER A 22 -15.30 -28.28 -5.09
N GLU A 23 -15.14 -27.82 -6.30
CA GLU A 23 -14.42 -26.59 -6.59
C GLU A 23 -15.09 -25.54 -5.72
N LYS A 24 -14.43 -25.20 -4.62
CA LYS A 24 -14.85 -24.14 -3.72
C LYS A 24 -14.77 -22.89 -4.58
N GLU A 25 -15.90 -22.57 -5.22
CA GLU A 25 -16.08 -21.35 -6.00
C GLU A 25 -15.62 -20.22 -5.11
N ALA A 26 -14.54 -19.54 -5.51
CA ALA A 26 -14.08 -18.36 -4.82
C ALA A 26 -15.27 -17.39 -4.72
N PRO A 27 -15.53 -16.76 -3.60
CA PRO A 27 -16.66 -15.86 -3.46
C PRO A 27 -16.59 -14.82 -4.59
N HIS A 28 -17.60 -14.81 -5.44
CA HIS A 28 -17.71 -13.84 -6.52
C HIS A 28 -17.87 -12.46 -5.90
N THR A 29 -16.83 -11.61 -6.03
CA THR A 29 -16.91 -10.22 -5.66
C THR A 29 -17.96 -9.54 -6.54
N THR A 30 -18.91 -8.87 -5.94
CA THR A 30 -19.92 -8.11 -6.65
C THR A 30 -19.50 -6.65 -6.87
N ALA A 31 -20.10 -5.97 -7.86
CA ALA A 31 -19.89 -4.53 -8.03
C ALA A 31 -20.21 -3.76 -6.74
N GLY A 32 -21.22 -4.20 -5.99
CA GLY A 32 -21.58 -3.62 -4.69
C GLY A 32 -20.47 -3.75 -3.62
N ASP A 33 -19.68 -4.81 -3.64
CA ASP A 33 -18.55 -4.99 -2.72
C ASP A 33 -17.42 -4.00 -3.05
N VAL A 34 -17.18 -3.76 -4.35
CA VAL A 34 -16.20 -2.76 -4.81
C VAL A 34 -16.64 -1.36 -4.43
N ASP A 35 -17.90 -1.01 -4.65
CA ASP A 35 -18.47 0.29 -4.26
C ASP A 35 -18.38 0.52 -2.75
N ALA A 36 -18.74 -0.48 -1.94
CA ALA A 36 -18.64 -0.39 -0.48
C ALA A 36 -17.19 -0.18 -0.02
N TYR A 37 -16.24 -0.87 -0.64
CA TYR A 37 -14.82 -0.67 -0.36
C TYR A 37 -14.35 0.73 -0.74
N LEU A 38 -14.71 1.23 -1.93
CA LEU A 38 -14.35 2.58 -2.39
C LEU A 38 -14.96 3.67 -1.51
N ASP A 39 -16.20 3.49 -1.07
CA ASP A 39 -16.86 4.41 -0.13
C ASP A 39 -16.15 4.44 1.23
N HIS A 40 -15.65 3.31 1.69
CA HIS A 40 -14.84 3.25 2.91
C HIS A 40 -13.48 3.97 2.75
N LEU A 41 -12.83 3.85 1.60
CA LEU A 41 -11.56 4.54 1.33
C LEU A 41 -11.71 6.04 1.08
N LYS A 42 -12.86 6.50 0.61
CA LYS A 42 -13.09 7.88 0.20
C LYS A 42 -12.71 8.92 1.28
N PRO A 43 -13.14 8.81 2.55
CA PRO A 43 -12.72 9.74 3.59
C PRO A 43 -11.21 9.72 3.81
N LEU A 44 -10.57 8.55 3.79
CA LEU A 44 -9.11 8.41 3.96
C LEU A 44 -8.35 9.12 2.84
N LEU A 45 -8.78 8.95 1.59
CA LEU A 45 -8.19 9.63 0.44
C LEU A 45 -8.42 11.15 0.47
N GLN A 46 -9.54 11.62 1.01
CA GLN A 46 -9.81 13.05 1.20
C GLN A 46 -8.89 13.64 2.27
N GLU A 47 -8.71 12.96 3.39
CA GLU A 47 -7.80 13.39 4.45
C GLU A 47 -6.35 13.41 3.97
N LEU A 48 -5.92 12.37 3.24
CA LEU A 48 -4.60 12.29 2.64
C LEU A 48 -4.35 13.45 1.68
N ARG A 49 -5.30 13.75 0.80
CA ARG A 49 -5.23 14.90 -0.11
C ARG A 49 -5.15 16.23 0.63
N SER A 50 -5.90 16.37 1.72
CA SER A 50 -5.85 17.58 2.56
C SER A 50 -4.47 17.75 3.19
N LEU A 51 -3.90 16.66 3.69
CA LEU A 51 -2.54 16.64 4.24
C LEU A 51 -1.49 17.02 3.19
N ASP A 52 -1.58 16.49 1.97
CA ASP A 52 -0.66 16.85 0.87
C ASP A 52 -0.73 18.34 0.52
N VAL A 53 -1.93 18.91 0.50
CA VAL A 53 -2.11 20.36 0.29
C VAL A 53 -1.50 21.18 1.43
N GLU A 54 -1.64 20.73 2.68
CA GLU A 54 -1.01 21.40 3.82
C GLU A 54 0.51 21.34 3.76
N ILE A 55 1.08 20.16 3.44
CA ILE A 55 2.52 20.00 3.26
C ILE A 55 3.02 20.93 2.15
N ALA A 56 2.36 20.95 0.99
CA ALA A 56 2.73 21.80 -0.13
C ALA A 56 2.68 23.31 0.21
N ARG A 57 1.77 23.71 1.09
CA ARG A 57 1.70 25.12 1.57
C ARG A 57 2.77 25.47 2.58
N ALA A 58 3.13 24.49 3.44
CA ALA A 58 4.13 24.69 4.48
C ALA A 58 5.56 24.66 3.93
N VAL A 59 5.76 24.04 2.75
CA VAL A 59 7.06 23.86 2.09
C VAL A 59 7.04 24.60 0.74
N PRO A 60 7.13 25.94 0.73
CA PRO A 60 7.28 26.66 -0.54
C PRO A 60 8.60 26.27 -1.21
N ALA A 61 8.58 26.16 -2.55
CA ALA A 61 9.66 25.58 -3.34
C ALA A 61 11.05 26.23 -3.18
N ASP A 62 11.13 27.45 -2.66
CA ASP A 62 12.35 28.26 -2.77
C ASP A 62 13.17 28.40 -1.48
N SER A 63 12.65 28.11 -0.30
CA SER A 63 13.45 28.05 0.96
C SER A 63 12.60 27.68 2.18
N VAL A 64 12.69 26.46 2.64
CA VAL A 64 12.14 26.12 3.97
C VAL A 64 13.28 25.96 4.94
N SER A 65 13.32 26.83 5.97
CA SER A 65 14.23 26.64 7.08
C SER A 65 13.88 25.36 7.83
N SER A 66 14.89 24.57 8.20
CA SER A 66 14.75 23.39 9.05
C SER A 66 13.97 23.69 10.34
N ASP A 67 14.16 24.90 10.89
CA ASP A 67 13.49 25.34 12.12
C ASP A 67 11.97 25.47 11.98
N VAL A 68 11.46 25.57 10.75
CA VAL A 68 10.02 25.63 10.46
C VAL A 68 9.47 24.25 10.13
N ILE A 69 10.15 23.50 9.26
CA ILE A 69 9.61 22.26 8.74
C ILE A 69 9.73 21.09 9.72
N VAL A 70 10.82 21.01 10.50
CA VAL A 70 11.03 19.91 11.46
C VAL A 70 9.90 19.85 12.49
N PRO A 71 9.53 20.95 13.19
CA PRO A 71 8.40 20.92 14.13
C PRO A 71 7.06 20.52 13.48
N LEU A 72 6.83 20.92 12.22
CA LEU A 72 5.60 20.53 11.49
C LEU A 72 5.58 19.03 11.15
N ILE A 73 6.71 18.48 10.72
CA ILE A 73 6.83 17.03 10.48
C ILE A 73 6.57 16.27 11.78
N GLU A 74 7.23 16.63 12.88
CA GLU A 74 7.16 15.92 14.16
C GLU A 74 5.77 15.99 14.80
N SER A 75 5.17 17.20 14.83
CA SER A 75 3.94 17.43 15.59
C SER A 75 2.64 17.21 14.78
N ARG A 76 2.72 17.22 13.45
CA ARG A 76 1.52 17.26 12.61
C ARG A 76 1.53 16.25 11.47
N PHE A 77 2.51 16.34 10.56
CA PHE A 77 2.45 15.56 9.32
C PHE A 77 2.70 14.07 9.55
N ARG A 78 3.76 13.74 10.27
CA ARG A 78 4.12 12.35 10.59
C ARG A 78 3.06 11.65 11.44
N PRO A 79 2.53 12.21 12.55
CA PRO A 79 1.44 11.60 13.31
C PRO A 79 0.20 11.33 12.46
N LYS A 80 -0.17 12.26 11.58
CA LYS A 80 -1.34 12.08 10.69
C LYS A 80 -1.13 10.97 9.67
N LEU A 81 0.07 10.84 9.09
CA LEU A 81 0.39 9.71 8.20
C LEU A 81 0.37 8.36 8.92
N ILE A 82 0.82 8.31 10.18
CA ILE A 82 0.76 7.09 11.01
C ILE A 82 -0.71 6.69 11.23
N GLU A 83 -1.56 7.65 11.60
CA GLU A 83 -3.00 7.43 11.78
C GLU A 83 -3.65 6.88 10.51
N LEU A 84 -3.44 7.54 9.36
CA LEU A 84 -3.97 7.11 8.07
C LEU A 84 -3.44 5.72 7.66
N SER A 85 -2.16 5.45 7.92
CA SER A 85 -1.56 4.13 7.66
C SER A 85 -2.21 3.04 8.50
N GLY A 86 -2.52 3.31 9.77
CA GLY A 86 -3.25 2.41 10.65
C GLY A 86 -4.64 2.11 10.12
N GLN A 87 -5.40 3.15 9.76
CA GLN A 87 -6.75 3.00 9.22
C GLN A 87 -6.77 2.19 7.92
N VAL A 88 -5.80 2.41 7.01
CA VAL A 88 -5.68 1.63 5.77
C VAL A 88 -5.35 0.16 6.05
N GLN A 89 -4.55 -0.13 7.08
CA GLN A 89 -4.21 -1.51 7.46
C GLN A 89 -5.40 -2.30 8.03
N GLU A 90 -6.39 -1.61 8.63
CA GLU A 90 -7.60 -2.22 9.17
C GLU A 90 -8.58 -2.65 8.06
N VAL A 91 -8.43 -2.10 6.85
CA VAL A 91 -9.28 -2.41 5.70
C VAL A 91 -8.71 -3.59 4.93
N ALA A 92 -9.40 -4.72 4.96
CA ALA A 92 -9.03 -5.87 4.13
C ALA A 92 -9.42 -5.61 2.66
N PRO A 93 -8.45 -5.62 1.72
CA PRO A 93 -8.78 -5.45 0.32
C PRO A 93 -9.47 -6.69 -0.26
N ILE A 94 -10.46 -6.45 -1.12
CA ILE A 94 -10.99 -7.49 -2.00
C ILE A 94 -10.09 -7.61 -3.25
N PRO A 95 -10.12 -8.74 -3.99
CA PRO A 95 -9.20 -9.00 -5.11
C PRO A 95 -9.16 -7.88 -6.15
N GLU A 96 -10.31 -7.32 -6.51
CA GLU A 96 -10.47 -6.31 -7.56
C GLU A 96 -9.79 -4.98 -7.23
N VAL A 97 -9.64 -4.67 -5.95
CA VAL A 97 -9.02 -3.42 -5.48
C VAL A 97 -7.63 -3.63 -4.86
N ALA A 98 -7.14 -4.87 -4.83
CA ALA A 98 -5.88 -5.23 -4.16
C ALA A 98 -4.67 -4.41 -4.67
N THR A 99 -4.63 -4.13 -5.98
CA THR A 99 -3.57 -3.32 -6.60
C THR A 99 -3.63 -1.86 -6.12
N ALA A 100 -4.81 -1.25 -6.13
CA ALA A 100 -5.02 0.11 -5.63
C ALA A 100 -4.68 0.20 -4.13
N HIS A 101 -5.16 -0.76 -3.33
CA HIS A 101 -4.85 -0.84 -1.91
C HIS A 101 -3.34 -0.95 -1.64
N LYS A 102 -2.63 -1.79 -2.41
CA LYS A 102 -1.17 -1.91 -2.31
C LYS A 102 -0.49 -0.57 -2.59
N HIS A 103 -0.85 0.13 -3.65
CA HIS A 103 -0.27 1.43 -3.98
C HIS A 103 -0.54 2.49 -2.91
N LEU A 104 -1.73 2.49 -2.29
CA LEU A 104 -2.03 3.37 -1.17
C LEU A 104 -1.12 3.10 0.05
N ARG A 105 -0.93 1.84 0.41
CA ARG A 105 -0.02 1.44 1.48
C ARG A 105 1.43 1.82 1.17
N ASP A 106 1.89 1.59 -0.05
CA ASP A 106 3.24 1.96 -0.49
C ASP A 106 3.45 3.47 -0.43
N TYR A 107 2.47 4.26 -0.89
CA TYR A 107 2.49 5.71 -0.78
C TYR A 107 2.68 6.19 0.66
N LEU A 108 1.84 5.72 1.59
CA LEU A 108 1.90 6.12 3.00
C LEU A 108 3.23 5.71 3.65
N ARG A 109 3.69 4.48 3.41
CA ARG A 109 4.97 3.98 3.91
C ARG A 109 6.14 4.82 3.43
N LEU A 110 6.21 5.10 2.12
CA LEU A 110 7.30 5.87 1.53
C LEU A 110 7.33 7.32 2.04
N ARG A 111 6.16 7.93 2.28
CA ARG A 111 6.06 9.27 2.89
C ARG A 111 6.54 9.26 4.33
N LEU A 112 6.21 8.25 5.13
CA LEU A 112 6.70 8.11 6.50
C LEU A 112 8.22 7.92 6.53
N GLU A 113 8.76 7.02 5.70
CA GLU A 113 10.21 6.81 5.57
C GLU A 113 10.93 8.11 5.14
N ALA A 114 10.34 8.88 4.24
CA ALA A 114 10.88 10.17 3.84
C ALA A 114 10.96 11.14 5.03
N PHE A 115 9.89 11.26 5.80
CA PHE A 115 9.92 12.17 6.96
C PHE A 115 10.90 11.73 8.04
N ASP A 116 11.05 10.44 8.28
CA ASP A 116 12.06 9.91 9.21
C ASP A 116 13.48 10.28 8.75
N LEU A 117 13.78 10.13 7.45
CA LEU A 117 15.05 10.52 6.85
C LEU A 117 15.29 12.05 6.93
N ALA A 118 14.25 12.86 6.71
CA ALA A 118 14.35 14.31 6.82
C ALA A 118 14.70 14.73 8.26
N LEU A 119 14.00 14.19 9.25
CA LEU A 119 14.26 14.49 10.67
C LEU A 119 15.67 14.07 11.08
N GLU A 120 16.11 12.88 10.69
CA GLU A 120 17.42 12.38 11.02
C GLU A 120 18.52 13.15 10.28
N GLY A 121 18.34 13.43 8.99
CA GLY A 121 19.28 14.19 8.16
C GLY A 121 19.50 15.60 8.69
N VAL A 122 18.45 16.28 9.12
CA VAL A 122 18.56 17.61 9.76
C VAL A 122 19.27 17.51 11.11
N ARG A 123 18.87 16.54 11.96
CA ARG A 123 19.45 16.37 13.30
C ARG A 123 20.96 16.07 13.26
N LEU A 124 21.39 15.26 12.27
CA LEU A 124 22.79 14.87 12.11
C LEU A 124 23.58 15.80 11.18
N ASN A 125 22.92 16.76 10.53
CA ASN A 125 23.47 17.57 9.45
C ASN A 125 24.07 16.71 8.34
N ASP A 126 23.36 15.64 7.96
CA ASP A 126 23.79 14.61 7.00
C ASP A 126 23.12 14.82 5.64
N ALA A 127 23.91 15.28 4.66
CA ALA A 127 23.45 15.53 3.30
C ALA A 127 23.01 14.25 2.58
N ALA A 128 23.61 13.08 2.89
CA ALA A 128 23.24 11.83 2.26
C ALA A 128 21.83 11.34 2.71
N LEU A 129 21.48 11.56 3.96
CA LEU A 129 20.11 11.29 4.45
C LEU A 129 19.09 12.24 3.81
N LEU A 130 19.44 13.52 3.61
CA LEU A 130 18.57 14.47 2.92
C LEU A 130 18.41 14.14 1.42
N GLU A 131 19.43 13.57 0.77
CA GLU A 131 19.29 13.06 -0.59
C GLU A 131 18.36 11.85 -0.63
N GLN A 132 18.50 10.89 0.31
CA GLN A 132 17.59 9.74 0.42
C GLN A 132 16.15 10.17 0.71
N PHE A 133 15.93 11.20 1.52
CA PHE A 133 14.63 11.83 1.70
C PHE A 133 14.00 12.23 0.36
N GLY A 134 14.75 12.94 -0.50
CA GLY A 134 14.28 13.34 -1.83
C GLY A 134 13.92 12.14 -2.72
N GLN A 135 14.75 11.09 -2.70
CA GLN A 135 14.49 9.84 -3.43
C GLN A 135 13.21 9.15 -2.95
N LYS A 136 12.98 9.12 -1.63
CA LYS A 136 11.75 8.54 -1.05
C LYS A 136 10.50 9.34 -1.40
N LEU A 137 10.58 10.67 -1.44
CA LEU A 137 9.47 11.51 -1.90
C LEU A 137 9.12 11.22 -3.36
N THR A 138 10.13 11.12 -4.24
CA THR A 138 9.91 10.77 -5.64
C THR A 138 9.22 9.41 -5.79
N ALA A 139 9.68 8.40 -5.05
CA ALA A 139 9.06 7.08 -5.05
C ALA A 139 7.62 7.11 -4.49
N ALA A 140 7.35 7.94 -3.49
CA ALA A 140 5.99 8.14 -2.97
C ALA A 140 5.07 8.76 -4.03
N ASP A 141 5.54 9.77 -4.76
CA ASP A 141 4.78 10.41 -5.85
C ASP A 141 4.48 9.42 -6.98
N GLU A 142 5.40 8.50 -7.29
CA GLU A 142 5.16 7.41 -8.25
C GLU A 142 4.08 6.45 -7.76
N ALA A 143 4.13 6.04 -6.49
CA ALA A 143 3.09 5.21 -5.88
C ALA A 143 1.73 5.92 -5.87
N GLY A 144 1.69 7.24 -5.63
CA GLY A 144 0.48 8.06 -5.70
C GLY A 144 -0.12 8.12 -7.11
N ARG A 145 0.72 8.25 -8.15
CA ARG A 145 0.26 8.18 -9.55
C ARG A 145 -0.27 6.79 -9.90
N ALA A 146 0.41 5.74 -9.47
CA ALA A 146 -0.04 4.36 -9.68
C ALA A 146 -1.35 4.07 -8.96
N LEU A 147 -1.55 4.58 -7.73
CA LEU A 147 -2.82 4.52 -7.02
C LEU A 147 -3.94 5.18 -7.83
N LYS A 148 -3.70 6.39 -8.32
CA LYS A 148 -4.69 7.12 -9.13
C LYS A 148 -5.08 6.31 -10.37
N SER A 149 -4.10 5.78 -11.11
CA SER A 149 -4.35 4.96 -12.31
C SER A 149 -5.19 3.73 -11.99
N ALA A 150 -4.84 3.00 -10.93
CA ALA A 150 -5.58 1.80 -10.52
C ALA A 150 -7.03 2.13 -10.09
N LEU A 151 -7.26 3.27 -9.42
CA LEU A 151 -8.62 3.71 -9.08
C LEU A 151 -9.43 4.15 -10.30
N ASP A 152 -8.79 4.78 -11.29
CA ASP A 152 -9.44 5.18 -12.54
C ASP A 152 -9.82 3.94 -13.38
N GLU A 153 -8.99 2.90 -13.42
CA GLU A 153 -9.29 1.60 -14.05
C GLU A 153 -10.50 0.92 -13.41
N ILE A 154 -10.55 0.82 -12.08
CA ILE A 154 -11.68 0.24 -11.35
C ILE A 154 -12.98 0.98 -11.69
N ARG A 155 -12.97 2.31 -11.73
CA ARG A 155 -14.15 3.12 -12.08
C ARG A 155 -14.59 2.93 -13.52
N TYR A 156 -13.66 2.76 -14.45
CA TYR A 156 -13.96 2.49 -15.83
C TYR A 156 -14.65 1.15 -15.99
N ASP A 157 -14.13 0.11 -15.35
CA ASP A 157 -14.72 -1.24 -15.39
C ASP A 157 -16.14 -1.26 -14.82
N LEU A 158 -16.39 -0.53 -13.72
CA LEU A 158 -17.74 -0.41 -13.13
C LEU A 158 -18.71 0.39 -14.01
N SER A 159 -18.23 1.30 -14.85
CA SER A 159 -19.08 2.11 -15.72
C SER A 159 -19.42 1.43 -17.06
N GLY A 160 -18.76 0.33 -17.38
CA GLY A 160 -18.93 -0.43 -18.62
C GLY A 160 -20.08 -1.45 -18.58
N PHE A 161 -20.78 -1.54 -17.45
CA PHE A 161 -22.01 -2.32 -17.25
C PHE A 161 -23.19 -1.37 -17.15
#